data_9e9c6a8b4e31492d880937fdaa0c7493
#
_entry.id   9e9c6a8b4e31492d880937fdaa0c7493
#
_cell.length_a   1.000
_cell.length_b   1.000
_cell.length_c   1.000
_cell.angle_alpha   90.00
_cell.angle_beta   90.00
_cell.angle_gamma   90.00
#
_symmetry.space_group_name_H-M   'P 1'
#
loop_
_entity.id
_entity.type
_entity.pdbx_description
1 polymer ?
#
loop_
_entity_poly.entity_id
_entity_poly.type
_entity_poly.pdbx_seq_one_letter_code
_entity_poly.pdbx_strand_id
1 'polypeptide(L)'
;YLQDGQSRYAKAIRVRLPVSAQGDMARSLQLGVKSDSGKIIALSELVEVRETAWDGAIHHKDLLPVVYVTADEAGEYDSPLYGMFDVVGQLADLPPTVGSVEQHFISQPESDAAYSLKWDGEWQITFETFRDMGLAYAAGLLLIYLLIVAQFKNYLVPLIIMAPIPLTVIGVMPGHALLGAQFTATSMIGMIALAGIIVRNSILLVDFIN
;
A
#
# COMPACT_ATOMS: atom_id res chain seq x y z
N TYR A 1 4.25 -35.29 -1.55
CA TYR A 1 5.33 -34.45 -1.04
C TYR A 1 6.64 -34.88 -1.69
N LEU A 2 7.45 -33.88 -2.08
CA LEU A 2 8.79 -34.08 -2.65
C LEU A 2 9.83 -33.64 -1.61
N GLN A 3 10.79 -34.50 -1.32
CA GLN A 3 11.98 -34.16 -0.56
C GLN A 3 13.16 -34.04 -1.53
N ASP A 4 13.69 -32.82 -1.69
CA ASP A 4 14.80 -32.52 -2.62
C ASP A 4 16.18 -32.61 -1.94
N GLY A 5 16.24 -32.94 -0.65
CA GLY A 5 17.48 -33.01 0.12
C GLY A 5 18.11 -31.66 0.47
N GLN A 6 17.59 -30.55 -0.08
CA GLN A 6 18.09 -29.18 0.17
C GLN A 6 17.19 -28.37 1.10
N SER A 7 15.90 -28.72 1.15
CA SER A 7 14.90 -28.04 1.96
C SER A 7 14.65 -28.78 3.27
N ARG A 8 14.56 -28.02 4.37
CA ARG A 8 14.23 -28.59 5.71
C ARG A 8 12.82 -29.20 5.74
N TYR A 9 11.92 -28.68 4.93
CA TYR A 9 10.53 -29.13 4.87
C TYR A 9 10.21 -29.76 3.51
N ALA A 10 9.40 -30.80 3.52
CA ALA A 10 8.92 -31.43 2.30
C ALA A 10 8.06 -30.48 1.47
N LYS A 11 8.34 -30.38 0.17
CA LYS A 11 7.56 -29.56 -0.76
C LYS A 11 6.27 -30.28 -1.12
N ALA A 12 5.13 -29.59 -0.98
CA ALA A 12 3.84 -30.10 -1.37
C ALA A 12 3.71 -30.13 -2.90
N ILE A 13 3.40 -31.27 -3.47
CA ILE A 13 3.01 -31.41 -4.87
C ILE A 13 1.50 -31.18 -4.95
N ARG A 14 1.07 -30.13 -5.65
CA ARG A 14 -0.35 -29.83 -5.88
C ARG A 14 -0.65 -29.96 -7.37
N VAL A 15 -1.52 -30.90 -7.70
CA VAL A 15 -2.07 -31.06 -9.05
C VAL A 15 -3.49 -30.49 -9.05
N ARG A 16 -3.73 -29.47 -9.86
CA ARG A 16 -5.04 -28.83 -9.98
C ARG A 16 -5.25 -28.29 -11.39
N LEU A 17 -6.50 -28.10 -11.75
CA LEU A 17 -6.85 -27.44 -13.00
C LEU A 17 -6.34 -25.98 -13.02
N PRO A 18 -6.09 -25.41 -14.19
CA PRO A 18 -5.84 -23.97 -14.32
C PRO A 18 -6.97 -23.17 -13.67
N VAL A 19 -6.65 -21.99 -13.13
CA VAL A 19 -7.64 -21.15 -12.42
C VAL A 19 -8.84 -20.82 -13.31
N SER A 20 -8.61 -20.60 -14.61
CA SER A 20 -9.67 -20.36 -15.60
C SER A 20 -10.66 -21.50 -15.78
N ALA A 21 -10.28 -22.74 -15.40
CA ALA A 21 -11.11 -23.92 -15.51
C ALA A 21 -11.72 -24.37 -14.17
N GLN A 22 -11.34 -23.74 -13.05
CA GLN A 22 -11.81 -24.14 -11.72
C GLN A 22 -13.22 -23.63 -11.40
N GLY A 23 -13.66 -22.54 -12.03
CA GLY A 23 -14.98 -21.92 -11.81
C GLY A 23 -16.07 -22.39 -12.78
N ASP A 24 -15.76 -23.31 -13.68
CA ASP A 24 -16.72 -23.78 -14.68
C ASP A 24 -17.63 -24.87 -14.07
N MET A 25 -18.86 -24.47 -13.72
CA MET A 25 -19.90 -25.35 -13.18
C MET A 25 -20.24 -26.47 -14.16
N ALA A 26 -20.41 -26.15 -15.47
CA ALA A 26 -20.77 -27.13 -16.49
C ALA A 26 -19.71 -28.23 -16.60
N ARG A 27 -18.45 -27.87 -16.52
CA ARG A 27 -17.33 -28.82 -16.52
C ARG A 27 -17.28 -29.67 -15.25
N SER A 28 -17.56 -29.06 -14.10
CA SER A 28 -17.61 -29.79 -12.82
C SER A 28 -18.71 -30.85 -12.80
N LEU A 29 -19.85 -30.56 -13.40
CA LEU A 29 -20.96 -31.50 -13.50
C LEU A 29 -20.68 -32.70 -14.44
N GLN A 30 -19.71 -32.58 -15.34
CA GLN A 30 -19.28 -33.67 -16.23
C GLN A 30 -18.26 -34.63 -15.58
N LEU A 31 -17.80 -34.35 -14.36
CA LEU A 31 -16.90 -35.26 -13.66
C LEU A 31 -17.54 -36.61 -13.45
N GLY A 32 -16.80 -37.65 -13.83
CA GLY A 32 -17.25 -39.05 -13.67
C GLY A 32 -17.01 -39.58 -12.26
N VAL A 33 -18.05 -40.03 -11.58
CA VAL A 33 -17.98 -40.69 -10.28
C VAL A 33 -18.09 -42.20 -10.52
N LYS A 34 -17.15 -42.99 -9.97
CA LYS A 34 -17.17 -44.45 -10.08
C LYS A 34 -18.10 -45.04 -9.02
N SER A 35 -19.10 -45.82 -9.45
CA SER A 35 -19.98 -46.57 -8.56
C SER A 35 -19.32 -47.86 -8.05
N ASP A 36 -19.87 -48.48 -7.02
CA ASP A 36 -19.39 -49.76 -6.47
C ASP A 36 -19.41 -50.86 -7.51
N SER A 37 -20.32 -50.82 -8.48
CA SER A 37 -20.40 -51.73 -9.61
C SER A 37 -19.35 -51.48 -10.69
N GLY A 38 -18.49 -50.46 -10.54
CA GLY A 38 -17.45 -50.07 -11.50
C GLY A 38 -17.92 -49.19 -12.66
N LYS A 39 -19.21 -48.84 -12.74
CA LYS A 39 -19.77 -47.95 -13.77
C LYS A 39 -19.41 -46.50 -13.44
N ILE A 40 -19.02 -45.74 -14.45
CA ILE A 40 -18.78 -44.30 -14.31
C ILE A 40 -20.09 -43.54 -14.62
N ILE A 41 -20.53 -42.70 -13.69
CA ILE A 41 -21.76 -41.92 -13.79
C ILE A 41 -21.35 -40.45 -13.69
N ALA A 42 -21.89 -39.61 -14.56
CA ALA A 42 -21.62 -38.19 -14.51
C ALA A 42 -22.19 -37.53 -13.21
N LEU A 43 -21.48 -36.60 -12.63
CA LEU A 43 -21.92 -35.90 -11.41
C LEU A 43 -23.28 -35.22 -11.62
N SER A 44 -23.56 -34.72 -12.83
CA SER A 44 -24.85 -34.12 -13.22
C SER A 44 -26.05 -35.06 -13.06
N GLU A 45 -25.85 -36.38 -13.08
CA GLU A 45 -26.92 -37.35 -12.85
C GLU A 45 -27.16 -37.67 -11.37
N LEU A 46 -26.24 -37.25 -10.50
CA LEU A 46 -26.26 -37.55 -9.07
C LEU A 46 -26.65 -36.36 -8.20
N VAL A 47 -26.57 -35.14 -8.72
CA VAL A 47 -26.78 -33.91 -7.96
C VAL A 47 -27.81 -33.00 -8.62
N GLU A 48 -28.56 -32.27 -7.82
CA GLU A 48 -29.44 -31.20 -8.24
C GLU A 48 -28.76 -29.87 -7.93
N VAL A 49 -28.55 -29.03 -8.93
CA VAL A 49 -27.98 -27.67 -8.75
C VAL A 49 -29.08 -26.73 -8.32
N ARG A 50 -28.92 -26.10 -7.16
CA ARG A 50 -29.84 -25.08 -6.64
C ARG A 50 -29.13 -23.76 -6.53
N GLU A 51 -29.72 -22.73 -7.09
CA GLU A 51 -29.28 -21.36 -6.87
C GLU A 51 -29.86 -20.87 -5.52
N THR A 52 -28.97 -20.43 -4.66
CA THR A 52 -29.32 -19.86 -3.36
C THR A 52 -28.66 -18.52 -3.17
N ALA A 53 -29.27 -17.63 -2.39
CA ALA A 53 -28.58 -16.42 -1.96
C ALA A 53 -27.47 -16.77 -0.94
N TRP A 54 -26.31 -16.18 -1.11
CA TRP A 54 -25.25 -16.33 -0.12
C TRP A 54 -25.53 -15.42 1.08
N ASP A 55 -25.69 -16.04 2.24
CA ASP A 55 -25.80 -15.33 3.52
C ASP A 55 -24.39 -14.98 4.03
N GLY A 56 -23.79 -13.99 3.39
CA GLY A 56 -22.45 -13.50 3.72
C GLY A 56 -22.45 -12.45 4.80
N ALA A 57 -21.29 -12.22 5.41
CA ALA A 57 -21.11 -11.13 6.37
C ALA A 57 -21.32 -9.76 5.70
N ILE A 58 -22.09 -8.89 6.32
CA ILE A 58 -22.26 -7.50 5.91
C ILE A 58 -21.22 -6.67 6.67
N HIS A 59 -20.26 -6.13 5.93
CA HIS A 59 -19.21 -5.31 6.50
C HIS A 59 -19.61 -3.84 6.54
N HIS A 60 -19.24 -3.16 7.62
CA HIS A 60 -19.37 -1.72 7.75
C HIS A 60 -18.02 -1.11 8.13
N LYS A 61 -17.73 0.02 7.56
CA LYS A 61 -16.61 0.88 7.96
C LYS A 61 -17.12 2.30 8.17
N ASP A 62 -16.84 2.88 9.33
CA ASP A 62 -17.27 4.22 9.72
C ASP A 62 -18.80 4.42 9.52
N LEU A 63 -19.59 3.42 9.93
CA LEU A 63 -21.05 3.33 9.85
C LEU A 63 -21.64 3.17 8.44
N LEU A 64 -20.83 3.13 7.40
CA LEU A 64 -21.29 2.90 6.02
C LEU A 64 -21.08 1.43 5.63
N PRO A 65 -22.05 0.82 4.90
CA PRO A 65 -21.89 -0.53 4.39
C PRO A 65 -20.77 -0.55 3.33
N VAL A 66 -19.92 -1.58 3.39
CA VAL A 66 -18.77 -1.69 2.49
C VAL A 66 -18.61 -3.10 1.93
N VAL A 67 -18.06 -3.17 0.73
CA VAL A 67 -17.53 -4.39 0.13
C VAL A 67 -16.04 -4.22 -0.03
N TYR A 68 -15.25 -5.09 0.58
CA TYR A 68 -13.80 -5.05 0.45
C TYR A 68 -13.36 -5.77 -0.82
N VAL A 69 -12.66 -5.04 -1.68
CA VAL A 69 -11.90 -5.61 -2.80
C VAL A 69 -10.44 -5.54 -2.40
N THR A 70 -9.85 -6.69 -2.13
CA THR A 70 -8.46 -6.79 -1.68
C THR A 70 -7.58 -7.31 -2.81
N ALA A 71 -6.43 -6.68 -2.99
CA ALA A 71 -5.40 -7.09 -3.94
C ALA A 71 -4.03 -6.88 -3.30
N ASP A 72 -3.04 -7.58 -3.83
CA ASP A 72 -1.65 -7.42 -3.47
C ASP A 72 -0.82 -7.38 -4.75
N GLU A 73 0.30 -6.69 -4.72
CA GLU A 73 1.20 -6.59 -5.86
C GLU A 73 2.31 -7.62 -5.74
N ALA A 74 2.62 -8.29 -6.85
CA ALA A 74 3.72 -9.23 -6.94
C ALA A 74 4.56 -8.89 -8.17
N GLY A 75 5.81 -8.49 -7.96
CA GLY A 75 6.69 -8.11 -9.05
C GLY A 75 7.98 -7.46 -8.58
N GLU A 76 8.60 -6.70 -9.47
CA GLU A 76 9.82 -5.95 -9.19
C GLU A 76 9.56 -4.79 -8.20
N TYR A 77 8.38 -4.20 -8.27
CA TYR A 77 7.90 -3.17 -7.34
C TYR A 77 6.96 -3.83 -6.33
N ASP A 78 7.51 -4.29 -5.23
CA ASP A 78 6.82 -5.01 -4.16
C ASP A 78 6.12 -4.02 -3.19
N SER A 79 5.42 -3.02 -3.72
CA SER A 79 4.66 -2.06 -2.91
C SER A 79 3.26 -1.86 -3.47
N PRO A 80 2.22 -2.24 -2.71
CA PRO A 80 0.81 -2.08 -3.10
C PRO A 80 0.42 -0.65 -3.49
N LEU A 81 1.19 0.36 -3.07
CA LEU A 81 0.94 1.76 -3.41
C LEU A 81 1.12 2.04 -4.91
N TYR A 82 2.13 1.43 -5.55
CA TYR A 82 2.35 1.61 -6.98
C TYR A 82 1.25 0.94 -7.79
N GLY A 83 0.87 -0.29 -7.42
CA GLY A 83 -0.29 -0.95 -8.00
C GLY A 83 -1.59 -0.17 -7.82
N MET A 84 -1.78 0.45 -6.64
CA MET A 84 -2.91 1.35 -6.42
C MET A 84 -2.91 2.52 -7.41
N PHE A 85 -1.78 3.19 -7.63
CA PHE A 85 -1.70 4.31 -8.57
C PHE A 85 -1.98 3.88 -10.02
N ASP A 86 -1.52 2.68 -10.41
CA ASP A 86 -1.83 2.12 -11.73
C ASP A 86 -3.33 1.85 -11.88
N VAL A 87 -3.98 1.29 -10.87
CA VAL A 87 -5.44 1.07 -10.87
C VAL A 87 -6.20 2.40 -10.90
N VAL A 88 -5.76 3.42 -10.15
CA VAL A 88 -6.34 4.78 -10.19
C VAL A 88 -6.30 5.34 -11.61
N GLY A 89 -5.15 5.20 -12.29
CA GLY A 89 -5.01 5.61 -13.69
C GLY A 89 -5.97 4.87 -14.62
N GLN A 90 -6.05 3.56 -14.50
CA GLN A 90 -6.95 2.73 -15.31
C GLN A 90 -8.43 3.05 -15.06
N LEU A 91 -8.81 3.34 -13.81
CA LEU A 91 -10.18 3.74 -13.49
C LEU A 91 -10.56 5.11 -14.09
N ALA A 92 -9.59 6.02 -14.19
CA ALA A 92 -9.81 7.33 -14.82
C ALA A 92 -10.05 7.22 -16.35
N ASP A 93 -9.47 6.19 -16.97
CA ASP A 93 -9.58 5.93 -18.42
C ASP A 93 -10.82 5.09 -18.79
N LEU A 94 -11.63 4.66 -17.81
CA LEU A 94 -12.82 3.88 -18.08
C LEU A 94 -13.85 4.68 -18.90
N PRO A 95 -14.50 4.05 -19.90
CA PRO A 95 -15.51 4.73 -20.71
C PRO A 95 -16.72 5.14 -19.84
N PRO A 96 -17.37 6.27 -20.12
CA PRO A 96 -18.53 6.79 -19.39
C PRO A 96 -19.71 5.82 -19.27
N THR A 97 -19.76 4.80 -20.12
CA THR A 97 -20.78 3.73 -20.10
C THR A 97 -20.72 2.84 -18.86
N VAL A 98 -19.58 2.78 -18.18
CA VAL A 98 -19.40 2.00 -16.93
C VAL A 98 -19.81 2.81 -15.69
N GLY A 99 -20.06 4.12 -15.88
CA GLY A 99 -20.31 5.06 -14.78
C GLY A 99 -19.02 5.55 -14.12
N SER A 100 -19.00 6.81 -13.73
CA SER A 100 -17.90 7.35 -12.92
C SER A 100 -18.11 6.96 -11.46
N VAL A 101 -17.19 6.21 -10.90
CA VAL A 101 -17.15 5.93 -9.45
C VAL A 101 -16.35 7.03 -8.78
N GLU A 102 -16.96 7.72 -7.81
CA GLU A 102 -16.27 8.73 -7.03
C GLU A 102 -15.17 8.07 -6.17
N GLN A 103 -13.95 8.60 -6.25
CA GLN A 103 -12.81 8.05 -5.55
C GLN A 103 -12.43 8.91 -4.34
N HIS A 104 -12.37 8.30 -3.17
CA HIS A 104 -11.97 8.93 -1.93
C HIS A 104 -10.61 8.40 -1.46
N PHE A 105 -9.62 9.29 -1.35
CA PHE A 105 -8.26 8.94 -0.92
C PHE A 105 -8.06 9.16 0.58
N ILE A 106 -8.64 10.23 1.13
CA ILE A 106 -8.42 10.65 2.52
C ILE A 106 -9.73 10.67 3.29
N SER A 107 -10.73 11.38 2.73
CA SER A 107 -12.05 11.49 3.37
C SER A 107 -12.88 10.23 3.19
N GLN A 108 -13.85 10.05 4.06
CA GLN A 108 -14.92 9.08 3.89
C GLN A 108 -15.98 9.61 2.92
N PRO A 109 -16.68 8.71 2.20
CA PRO A 109 -17.93 9.08 1.52
C PRO A 109 -18.94 9.65 2.53
N GLU A 110 -19.74 10.63 2.11
CA GLU A 110 -20.73 11.24 2.98
C GLU A 110 -21.99 10.37 3.15
N SER A 111 -22.29 9.52 2.19
CA SER A 111 -23.45 8.63 2.21
C SER A 111 -23.24 7.38 1.36
N ASP A 112 -24.13 6.41 1.53
CA ASP A 112 -24.24 5.17 0.75
C ASP A 112 -25.25 5.27 -0.40
N ALA A 113 -25.75 6.48 -0.72
CA ALA A 113 -26.73 6.69 -1.77
C ALA A 113 -26.19 6.41 -3.18
N ALA A 114 -24.88 6.48 -3.37
CA ALA A 114 -24.19 6.17 -4.62
C ALA A 114 -22.95 5.30 -4.35
N TYR A 115 -22.58 4.49 -5.35
CA TYR A 115 -21.35 3.73 -5.25
C TYR A 115 -20.13 4.66 -5.29
N SER A 116 -19.25 4.50 -4.32
CA SER A 116 -17.98 5.20 -4.22
C SER A 116 -16.86 4.23 -3.88
N LEU A 117 -15.64 4.59 -4.20
CA LEU A 117 -14.45 3.82 -3.91
C LEU A 117 -13.60 4.55 -2.87
N LYS A 118 -13.38 3.93 -1.74
CA LYS A 118 -12.46 4.43 -0.71
C LYS A 118 -11.16 3.63 -0.78
N TRP A 119 -10.07 4.31 -1.05
CA TRP A 119 -8.74 3.74 -0.96
C TRP A 119 -8.32 3.60 0.51
N ASP A 120 -7.89 2.42 0.89
CA ASP A 120 -7.64 2.02 2.28
C ASP A 120 -6.38 1.15 2.40
N GLY A 121 -6.24 0.47 3.53
CA GLY A 121 -5.11 -0.43 3.79
C GLY A 121 -3.78 0.31 3.86
N GLU A 122 -2.80 -0.13 3.07
CA GLU A 122 -1.45 0.45 3.11
C GLU A 122 -1.41 1.92 2.71
N TRP A 123 -2.30 2.35 1.80
CA TRP A 123 -2.41 3.75 1.42
C TRP A 123 -2.73 4.64 2.64
N GLN A 124 -3.74 4.29 3.41
CA GLN A 124 -4.15 5.08 4.57
C GLN A 124 -3.04 5.14 5.61
N ILE A 125 -2.43 4.00 5.93
CA ILE A 125 -1.33 3.91 6.92
C ILE A 125 -0.14 4.74 6.46
N THR A 126 0.24 4.64 5.19
CA THR A 126 1.35 5.40 4.63
C THR A 126 1.05 6.90 4.66
N PHE A 127 -0.12 7.32 4.20
CA PHE A 127 -0.52 8.72 4.23
C PHE A 127 -0.49 9.30 5.64
N GLU A 128 -1.10 8.61 6.62
CA GLU A 128 -1.11 9.04 8.02
C GLU A 128 0.31 9.11 8.59
N THR A 129 1.14 8.12 8.31
CA THR A 129 2.53 8.08 8.76
C THR A 129 3.33 9.28 8.21
N PHE A 130 3.25 9.54 6.91
CA PHE A 130 3.97 10.67 6.30
C PHE A 130 3.45 12.01 6.80
N ARG A 131 2.15 12.16 6.95
CA ARG A 131 1.53 13.37 7.51
C ARG A 131 2.00 13.62 8.94
N ASP A 132 1.89 12.63 9.81
CA ASP A 132 2.17 12.80 11.24
C ASP A 132 3.67 12.97 11.50
N MET A 133 4.51 12.22 10.80
CA MET A 133 5.96 12.41 10.82
C MET A 133 6.36 13.79 10.26
N GLY A 134 5.73 14.22 9.17
CA GLY A 134 5.95 15.54 8.57
C GLY A 134 5.58 16.67 9.52
N LEU A 135 4.44 16.58 10.20
CA LEU A 135 4.01 17.55 11.20
C LEU A 135 4.95 17.58 12.41
N ALA A 136 5.33 16.41 12.94
CA ALA A 136 6.27 16.32 14.04
C ALA A 136 7.65 16.90 13.67
N TYR A 137 8.11 16.63 12.44
CA TYR A 137 9.35 17.19 11.92
C TYR A 137 9.29 18.72 11.79
N ALA A 138 8.21 19.26 11.23
CA ALA A 138 8.00 20.70 11.11
C ALA A 138 7.98 21.39 12.48
N ALA A 139 7.29 20.81 13.46
CA ALA A 139 7.29 21.29 14.84
C ALA A 139 8.70 21.26 15.46
N GLY A 140 9.44 20.17 15.23
CA GLY A 140 10.84 20.04 15.68
C GLY A 140 11.74 21.10 15.05
N LEU A 141 11.62 21.36 13.76
CA LEU A 141 12.38 22.42 13.07
C LEU A 141 12.05 23.80 13.62
N LEU A 142 10.77 24.08 13.93
CA LEU A 142 10.36 25.35 14.55
C LEU A 142 11.00 25.52 15.92
N LEU A 143 11.00 24.49 16.75
CA LEU A 143 11.64 24.53 18.07
C LEU A 143 13.15 24.75 17.97
N ILE A 144 13.81 24.05 17.05
CA ILE A 144 15.24 24.24 16.78
C ILE A 144 15.51 25.68 16.34
N TYR A 145 14.70 26.23 15.43
CA TYR A 145 14.81 27.63 15.00
C TYR A 145 14.75 28.58 16.20
N LEU A 146 13.75 28.43 17.08
CA LEU A 146 13.58 29.27 18.27
C LEU A 146 14.76 29.16 19.22
N LEU A 147 15.28 27.94 19.44
CA LEU A 147 16.45 27.72 20.28
C LEU A 147 17.71 28.43 19.72
N ILE A 148 17.92 28.33 18.40
CA ILE A 148 19.06 28.98 17.75
C ILE A 148 18.91 30.53 17.79
N VAL A 149 17.68 31.07 17.60
CA VAL A 149 17.40 32.50 17.80
C VAL A 149 17.77 32.96 19.21
N ALA A 150 17.37 32.18 20.21
CA ALA A 150 17.69 32.49 21.61
C ALA A 150 19.20 32.46 21.88
N GLN A 151 19.92 31.51 21.28
CA GLN A 151 21.38 31.38 21.42
C GLN A 151 22.14 32.52 20.76
N PHE A 152 21.84 32.83 19.52
CA PHE A 152 22.59 33.80 18.72
C PHE A 152 21.99 35.23 18.77
N LYS A 153 20.82 35.40 19.40
CA LYS A 153 20.08 36.69 19.49
C LYS A 153 19.89 37.37 18.12
N ASN A 154 19.76 36.58 17.07
CA ASN A 154 19.64 37.03 15.70
C ASN A 154 18.64 36.11 14.94
N TYR A 155 17.77 36.71 14.10
CA TYR A 155 16.77 35.96 13.34
C TYR A 155 17.30 35.38 12.00
N LEU A 156 18.39 35.95 11.46
CA LEU A 156 18.97 35.52 10.18
C LEU A 156 19.90 34.34 10.34
N VAL A 157 20.65 34.28 11.42
CA VAL A 157 21.61 33.17 11.68
C VAL A 157 20.95 31.82 11.66
N PRO A 158 19.78 31.57 12.32
CA PRO A 158 19.08 30.29 12.25
C PRO A 158 18.68 29.94 10.84
N LEU A 159 18.23 30.88 10.02
CA LEU A 159 17.86 30.61 8.63
C LEU A 159 19.05 30.12 7.80
N ILE A 160 20.23 30.71 8.01
CA ILE A 160 21.47 30.29 7.35
C ILE A 160 21.86 28.89 7.80
N ILE A 161 21.76 28.57 9.10
CA ILE A 161 22.08 27.26 9.67
C ILE A 161 21.14 26.20 9.13
N MET A 162 19.86 26.53 8.94
CA MET A 162 18.84 25.57 8.49
C MET A 162 18.72 25.49 6.97
N ALA A 163 19.25 26.43 6.21
CA ALA A 163 19.18 26.45 4.75
C ALA A 163 19.68 25.16 4.05
N PRO A 164 20.70 24.44 4.55
CA PRO A 164 21.11 23.17 3.96
C PRO A 164 20.10 22.04 4.11
N ILE A 165 19.12 22.13 5.02
CA ILE A 165 18.14 21.05 5.24
C ILE A 165 17.31 20.76 3.98
N PRO A 166 16.63 21.74 3.35
CA PRO A 166 15.92 21.50 2.09
C PRO A 166 16.83 20.99 0.96
N LEU A 167 18.11 21.39 0.96
CA LEU A 167 19.06 20.93 -0.05
C LEU A 167 19.37 19.44 0.03
N THR A 168 19.13 18.79 1.18
CA THR A 168 19.31 17.34 1.31
C THR A 168 18.38 16.56 0.39
N VAL A 169 17.19 17.09 0.09
CA VAL A 169 16.23 16.48 -0.84
C VAL A 169 16.85 16.28 -2.22
N ILE A 170 17.70 17.22 -2.65
CA ILE A 170 18.42 17.15 -3.94
C ILE A 170 19.37 15.94 -3.99
N GLY A 171 19.90 15.50 -2.87
CA GLY A 171 20.73 14.29 -2.80
C GLY A 171 19.91 13.02 -2.61
N VAL A 172 18.91 13.07 -1.73
CA VAL A 172 18.13 11.88 -1.34
C VAL A 172 17.24 11.38 -2.48
N MET A 173 16.47 12.26 -3.13
CA MET A 173 15.53 11.83 -4.17
C MET A 173 16.23 11.27 -5.42
N PRO A 174 17.22 11.94 -6.02
CA PRO A 174 17.99 11.33 -7.10
C PRO A 174 18.74 10.07 -6.69
N GLY A 175 19.23 10.01 -5.45
CA GLY A 175 19.89 8.80 -4.92
C GLY A 175 18.97 7.59 -4.93
N HIS A 176 17.72 7.73 -4.48
CA HIS A 176 16.71 6.66 -4.56
C HIS A 176 16.43 6.27 -6.02
N ALA A 177 16.25 7.26 -6.90
CA ALA A 177 16.00 7.00 -8.33
C ALA A 177 17.15 6.27 -9.02
N LEU A 178 18.41 6.63 -8.74
CA LEU A 178 19.58 5.98 -9.33
C LEU A 178 19.80 4.55 -8.82
N LEU A 179 19.43 4.29 -7.56
CA LEU A 179 19.56 2.96 -6.96
C LEU A 179 18.33 2.07 -7.21
N GLY A 180 17.29 2.58 -7.87
CA GLY A 180 16.02 1.88 -8.02
C GLY A 180 15.32 1.60 -6.68
N ALA A 181 15.67 2.35 -5.62
CA ALA A 181 15.12 2.16 -4.29
C ALA A 181 13.83 2.97 -4.12
N GLN A 182 12.83 2.35 -3.53
CA GLN A 182 11.56 3.02 -3.23
C GLN A 182 11.71 4.01 -2.07
N PHE A 183 11.03 5.16 -2.17
CA PHE A 183 10.98 6.12 -1.08
C PHE A 183 9.92 5.69 -0.06
N THR A 184 10.38 5.29 1.12
CA THR A 184 9.56 4.72 2.19
C THR A 184 9.57 5.59 3.44
N ALA A 185 8.75 5.24 4.44
CA ALA A 185 8.78 5.86 5.76
C ALA A 185 10.18 5.80 6.40
N THR A 186 10.92 4.72 6.19
CA THR A 186 12.31 4.57 6.65
C THR A 186 13.24 5.61 6.00
N SER A 187 13.05 5.91 4.72
CA SER A 187 13.80 6.96 4.01
C SER A 187 13.52 8.34 4.63
N MET A 188 12.26 8.60 4.99
CA MET A 188 11.88 9.84 5.66
C MET A 188 12.51 9.97 7.06
N ILE A 189 12.56 8.90 7.84
CA ILE A 189 13.28 8.86 9.13
C ILE A 189 14.75 9.20 8.93
N GLY A 190 15.38 8.64 7.88
CA GLY A 190 16.76 8.96 7.50
C GLY A 190 16.96 10.45 7.19
N MET A 191 16.02 11.07 6.47
CA MET A 191 16.05 12.50 6.17
C MET A 191 15.93 13.36 7.45
N ILE A 192 15.06 12.98 8.39
CA ILE A 192 14.90 13.67 9.68
C ILE A 192 16.20 13.59 10.49
N ALA A 193 16.81 12.41 10.55
CA ALA A 193 18.10 12.23 11.23
C ALA A 193 19.21 13.05 10.58
N LEU A 194 19.26 13.08 9.24
CA LEU A 194 20.23 13.86 8.48
C LEU A 194 20.11 15.37 8.76
N ALA A 195 18.88 15.88 8.85
CA ALA A 195 18.65 17.28 9.19
C ALA A 195 19.22 17.64 10.58
N GLY A 196 19.06 16.77 11.58
CA GLY A 196 19.65 16.94 12.91
C GLY A 196 21.18 17.02 12.86
N ILE A 197 21.83 16.17 12.07
CA ILE A 197 23.28 16.18 11.88
C ILE A 197 23.75 17.47 11.22
N ILE A 198 23.03 17.93 10.19
CA ILE A 198 23.34 19.16 9.45
C ILE A 198 23.26 20.38 10.37
N VAL A 199 22.16 20.52 11.11
CA VAL A 199 21.98 21.63 12.05
C VAL A 199 23.11 21.66 13.06
N ARG A 200 23.45 20.52 13.66
CA ARG A 200 24.57 20.43 14.62
C ARG A 200 25.88 20.90 14.01
N ASN A 201 26.22 20.41 12.81
CA ASN A 201 27.49 20.79 12.15
C ASN A 201 27.50 22.28 11.76
N SER A 202 26.37 22.81 11.29
CA SER A 202 26.21 24.21 10.90
C SER A 202 26.30 25.15 12.12
N ILE A 203 25.74 24.74 13.28
CA ILE A 203 25.86 25.52 14.53
C ILE A 203 27.33 25.64 14.93
N LEU A 204 28.07 24.52 14.95
CA LEU A 204 29.48 24.49 15.30
C LEU A 204 30.33 25.40 14.37
N LEU A 205 30.03 25.39 13.07
CA LEU A 205 30.72 26.22 12.09
C LEU A 205 30.45 27.71 12.31
N VAL A 206 29.19 28.08 12.53
CA VAL A 206 28.80 29.51 12.76
C VAL A 206 29.34 30.01 14.08
N ASP A 207 29.32 29.17 15.13
CA ASP A 207 29.88 29.54 16.45
C ASP A 207 31.40 29.76 16.40
N PHE A 208 32.09 29.02 15.53
CA PHE A 208 33.53 29.17 15.32
C PHE A 208 33.89 30.44 14.52
N ILE A 209 32.98 30.90 13.63
CA ILE A 209 33.20 32.10 12.78
C ILE A 209 32.92 33.39 13.52
N ASN A 210 32.01 33.39 14.52
CA ASN A 210 31.66 34.55 15.34
C ASN A 210 32.59 34.71 16.55
#